data_af6d50c04923bfc29c725c26ea8d20da
#
_entry.id   af6d50c04923bfc29c725c26ea8d20da
#
_cell.length_a   1.000
_cell.length_b   1.000
_cell.length_c   1.000
_cell.angle_alpha   90.00
_cell.angle_beta   90.00
_cell.angle_gamma   90.00
#
_symmetry.space_group_name_H-M   'P 1'
#
loop_
_entity.id
_entity.type
_entity.pdbx_description
1 polymer ?
#
loop_
_entity_poly.entity_id
_entity_poly.type
_entity_poly.pdbx_seq_one_letter_code
_entity_poly.pdbx_strand_id
1 'polypeptide(L)'
;SVVTDMKITLTAGRAHKKHTEGGDFRQATYRAVRQGLMQAASVLLEPCYDYRLEIPENMVGRAMTDMEKMNGTFELPQTEGGMAILTGSVPVAAVRGYQKEVTAYTKGRGRIFCTFRGYVPCKNAEEVIEQIGYDPERDLENPTGSVFCAHGAGFIVSWDKVREYMHLESCLDPERSEEERAWLPSSASVEEQERWIDTEEIDQILSKTFYSNKKD
;
A
#
# COMPACT_ATOMS: atom_id res chain seq x y z
N SER A 1 -3.14 5.96 4.51
CA SER A 1 -3.68 4.60 4.21
C SER A 1 -2.66 3.54 4.58
N VAL A 2 -3.12 2.35 4.92
CA VAL A 2 -2.26 1.19 5.14
C VAL A 2 -1.81 0.66 3.78
N VAL A 3 -0.51 0.34 3.63
CA VAL A 3 0.02 -0.28 2.42
C VAL A 3 -0.21 -1.79 2.50
N THR A 4 -0.75 -2.38 1.43
CA THR A 4 -1.02 -3.81 1.29
C THR A 4 -0.44 -4.33 -0.03
N ASP A 5 -0.44 -5.63 -0.21
CA ASP A 5 -0.06 -6.31 -1.47
C ASP A 5 1.32 -5.89 -1.99
N MET A 6 2.27 -5.75 -1.06
CA MET A 6 3.64 -5.34 -1.33
C MET A 6 4.63 -6.41 -0.87
N LYS A 7 5.64 -6.70 -1.71
CA LYS A 7 6.78 -7.51 -1.34
C LYS A 7 8.02 -6.62 -1.24
N ILE A 8 8.65 -6.60 -0.07
CA ILE A 8 9.93 -5.93 0.15
C ILE A 8 11.01 -7.00 0.24
N THR A 9 12.05 -6.88 -0.59
CA THR A 9 13.18 -7.80 -0.58
C THR A 9 14.46 -7.02 -0.35
N LEU A 10 15.17 -7.34 0.74
CA LEU A 10 16.53 -6.83 0.95
C LEU A 10 17.49 -7.62 0.05
N THR A 11 18.02 -6.94 -0.96
CA THR A 11 18.94 -7.57 -1.94
C THR A 11 20.41 -7.35 -1.60
N ALA A 12 20.73 -6.21 -1.03
CA ALA A 12 22.08 -5.85 -0.64
C ALA A 12 22.10 -4.81 0.46
N GLY A 13 23.17 -4.79 1.24
CA GLY A 13 23.44 -3.76 2.24
C GLY A 13 24.94 -3.63 2.46
N ARG A 14 25.39 -2.41 2.75
CA ARG A 14 26.80 -2.15 3.03
C ARG A 14 26.92 -1.28 4.27
N ALA A 15 27.85 -1.65 5.16
CA ALA A 15 28.11 -0.91 6.37
C ALA A 15 29.61 -0.59 6.49
N HIS A 16 29.91 0.49 7.22
CA HIS A 16 31.28 0.81 7.58
C HIS A 16 31.53 0.38 9.03
N LYS A 17 32.47 -0.56 9.26
CA LYS A 17 32.71 -1.20 10.57
C LYS A 17 32.92 -0.21 11.74
N LYS A 18 33.45 0.98 11.50
CA LYS A 18 33.76 1.97 12.54
C LYS A 18 32.71 3.08 12.70
N HIS A 19 31.87 3.30 11.68
CA HIS A 19 31.00 4.47 11.60
C HIS A 19 29.52 4.14 11.42
N THR A 20 29.15 2.86 11.26
CA THR A 20 27.74 2.46 11.12
C THR A 20 27.22 1.94 12.44
N GLU A 21 26.13 2.52 12.89
CA GLU A 21 25.39 2.13 14.09
C GLU A 21 24.02 1.55 13.73
N GLY A 22 23.35 0.90 14.68
CA GLY A 22 22.02 0.29 14.45
C GLY A 22 20.96 1.30 14.01
N GLY A 23 21.08 2.56 14.41
CA GLY A 23 20.23 3.65 13.94
C GLY A 23 20.32 3.94 12.46
N ASP A 24 21.52 3.79 11.87
CA ASP A 24 21.76 4.06 10.45
C ASP A 24 21.06 3.03 9.56
N PHE A 25 21.09 1.76 9.94
CA PHE A 25 20.34 0.71 9.22
C PHE A 25 18.84 0.98 9.22
N ARG A 26 18.30 1.44 10.36
CA ARG A 26 16.87 1.79 10.48
C ARG A 26 16.53 2.95 9.54
N GLN A 27 17.32 4.01 9.56
CA GLN A 27 17.11 5.16 8.70
C GLN A 27 17.27 4.80 7.22
N ALA A 28 18.28 4.04 6.85
CA ALA A 28 18.49 3.58 5.49
C ALA A 28 17.30 2.76 4.98
N THR A 29 16.79 1.83 5.81
CA THR A 29 15.63 1.00 5.46
C THR A 29 14.37 1.85 5.27
N TYR A 30 14.07 2.75 6.22
CA TYR A 30 12.88 3.62 6.11
C TYR A 30 12.92 4.46 4.83
N ARG A 31 14.08 5.01 4.51
CA ARG A 31 14.23 5.86 3.33
C ARG A 31 14.19 5.06 2.03
N ALA A 32 14.81 3.86 2.00
CA ALA A 32 14.73 2.98 0.84
C ALA A 32 13.29 2.54 0.55
N VAL A 33 12.51 2.18 1.59
CA VAL A 33 11.09 1.82 1.42
C VAL A 33 10.28 3.01 0.91
N ARG A 34 10.47 4.20 1.48
CA ARG A 34 9.73 5.40 1.03
C ARG A 34 10.10 5.80 -0.39
N GLN A 35 11.38 5.75 -0.74
CA GLN A 35 11.82 6.00 -2.11
C GLN A 35 11.19 5.00 -3.08
N GLY A 36 11.14 3.72 -2.72
CA GLY A 36 10.47 2.69 -3.51
C GLY A 36 8.97 2.97 -3.69
N LEU A 37 8.28 3.41 -2.65
CA LEU A 37 6.86 3.79 -2.70
C LEU A 37 6.62 5.02 -3.59
N MET A 38 7.53 6.01 -3.58
CA MET A 38 7.45 7.17 -4.47
C MET A 38 7.61 6.80 -5.96
N GLN A 39 8.38 5.75 -6.25
CA GLN A 39 8.60 5.25 -7.62
C GLN A 39 7.53 4.26 -8.08
N ALA A 40 6.81 3.65 -7.15
CA ALA A 40 5.81 2.63 -7.45
C ALA A 40 4.51 3.27 -7.99
N ALA A 41 3.88 2.59 -8.95
CA ALA A 41 2.52 2.90 -9.39
C ALA A 41 1.53 2.35 -8.35
N SER A 42 1.30 3.10 -7.29
CA SER A 42 0.38 2.70 -6.22
C SER A 42 -1.08 2.84 -6.66
N VAL A 43 -1.92 1.86 -6.31
CA VAL A 43 -3.35 1.85 -6.58
C VAL A 43 -4.10 2.02 -5.27
N LEU A 44 -5.01 2.99 -5.19
CA LEU A 44 -5.89 3.15 -4.04
C LEU A 44 -6.95 2.05 -4.06
N LEU A 45 -7.03 1.30 -2.97
CA LEU A 45 -8.05 0.27 -2.77
C LEU A 45 -9.11 0.76 -1.79
N GLU A 46 -10.35 0.36 -2.03
CA GLU A 46 -11.48 0.59 -1.11
C GLU A 46 -12.14 -0.73 -0.71
N PRO A 47 -12.64 -0.84 0.54
CA PRO A 47 -13.40 -2.01 0.97
C PRO A 47 -14.77 -2.04 0.29
N CYS A 48 -15.19 -3.22 -0.16
CA CYS A 48 -16.48 -3.44 -0.80
C CYS A 48 -17.28 -4.53 -0.10
N TYR A 49 -18.60 -4.40 -0.18
CA TYR A 49 -19.56 -5.45 0.15
C TYR A 49 -20.14 -6.07 -1.11
N ASP A 50 -20.38 -7.37 -1.09
CA ASP A 50 -21.41 -7.98 -1.89
C ASP A 50 -22.75 -7.75 -1.19
N TYR A 51 -23.74 -7.29 -1.94
CA TYR A 51 -25.06 -7.02 -1.38
C TYR A 51 -26.14 -7.87 -2.03
N ARG A 52 -27.17 -8.13 -1.24
CA ARG A 52 -28.45 -8.65 -1.68
C ARG A 52 -29.55 -7.70 -1.18
N LEU A 53 -30.23 -7.04 -2.10
CA LEU A 53 -31.28 -6.09 -1.84
C LEU A 53 -32.62 -6.68 -2.24
N GLU A 54 -33.53 -6.82 -1.28
CA GLU A 54 -34.90 -7.32 -1.47
C GLU A 54 -35.87 -6.15 -1.38
N ILE A 55 -36.59 -5.86 -2.44
CA ILE A 55 -37.47 -4.69 -2.56
C ILE A 55 -38.72 -5.02 -3.38
N PRO A 56 -39.82 -4.23 -3.24
CA PRO A 56 -40.93 -4.32 -4.17
C PRO A 56 -40.49 -4.08 -5.62
N GLU A 57 -41.03 -4.83 -6.55
CA GLU A 57 -40.66 -4.81 -7.99
C GLU A 57 -40.73 -3.40 -8.59
N ASN A 58 -41.74 -2.61 -8.21
CA ASN A 58 -41.91 -1.23 -8.68
C ASN A 58 -40.83 -0.25 -8.16
N MET A 59 -39.93 -0.68 -7.27
CA MET A 59 -38.83 0.12 -6.71
C MET A 59 -37.46 -0.22 -7.30
N VAL A 60 -37.38 -1.21 -8.19
CA VAL A 60 -36.12 -1.68 -8.79
C VAL A 60 -35.36 -0.56 -9.51
N GLY A 61 -36.06 0.23 -10.33
CA GLY A 61 -35.41 1.32 -11.07
C GLY A 61 -34.75 2.36 -10.14
N ARG A 62 -35.39 2.68 -9.01
CA ARG A 62 -34.80 3.57 -8.00
C ARG A 62 -33.57 2.92 -7.37
N ALA A 63 -33.67 1.66 -6.96
CA ALA A 63 -32.56 0.97 -6.33
C ALA A 63 -31.34 0.86 -7.26
N MET A 64 -31.53 0.56 -8.54
CA MET A 64 -30.45 0.56 -9.53
C MET A 64 -29.79 1.92 -9.66
N THR A 65 -30.57 3.00 -9.74
CA THR A 65 -30.04 4.38 -9.77
C THR A 65 -29.27 4.74 -8.50
N ASP A 66 -29.75 4.32 -7.33
CA ASP A 66 -29.07 4.54 -6.07
C ASP A 66 -27.74 3.78 -6.01
N MET A 67 -27.71 2.53 -6.49
CA MET A 67 -26.46 1.74 -6.57
C MET A 67 -25.45 2.36 -7.55
N GLU A 68 -25.89 2.86 -8.70
CA GLU A 68 -25.00 3.59 -9.64
C GLU A 68 -24.40 4.83 -9.00
N LYS A 69 -25.21 5.64 -8.29
CA LYS A 69 -24.72 6.83 -7.57
C LYS A 69 -23.71 6.49 -6.47
N MET A 70 -23.83 5.32 -5.88
CA MET A 70 -22.90 4.79 -4.88
C MET A 70 -21.67 4.10 -5.49
N ASN A 71 -21.44 4.21 -6.80
CA ASN A 71 -20.38 3.50 -7.53
C ASN A 71 -20.47 1.97 -7.42
N GLY A 72 -21.62 1.42 -7.06
CA GLY A 72 -21.89 0.00 -7.00
C GLY A 72 -22.07 -0.63 -8.38
N THR A 73 -22.16 -1.94 -8.37
CA THR A 73 -22.55 -2.77 -9.53
C THR A 73 -23.83 -3.51 -9.21
N PHE A 74 -24.56 -3.94 -10.23
CA PHE A 74 -25.72 -4.81 -10.04
C PHE A 74 -25.84 -5.81 -11.18
N GLU A 75 -26.45 -6.94 -10.86
CA GLU A 75 -26.86 -7.96 -11.82
C GLU A 75 -28.31 -7.76 -12.21
N LEU A 76 -28.77 -8.48 -13.23
CA LEU A 76 -30.17 -8.44 -13.62
C LEU A 76 -31.08 -8.88 -12.45
N PRO A 77 -32.07 -8.06 -12.07
CA PRO A 77 -32.92 -8.36 -10.93
C PRO A 77 -33.77 -9.61 -11.17
N GLN A 78 -33.88 -10.44 -10.15
CA GLN A 78 -34.78 -11.59 -10.15
C GLN A 78 -36.09 -11.19 -9.48
N THR A 79 -37.24 -11.43 -10.14
CA THR A 79 -38.56 -11.05 -9.61
C THR A 79 -39.37 -12.30 -9.29
N GLU A 80 -39.96 -12.30 -8.08
CA GLU A 80 -40.84 -13.36 -7.62
C GLU A 80 -41.88 -12.79 -6.64
N GLY A 81 -43.17 -13.10 -6.88
CA GLY A 81 -44.25 -12.72 -5.96
C GLY A 81 -44.42 -11.22 -5.72
N GLY A 82 -44.09 -10.35 -6.70
CA GLY A 82 -44.15 -8.88 -6.58
C GLY A 82 -42.98 -8.26 -5.80
N MET A 83 -41.97 -9.08 -5.45
CA MET A 83 -40.69 -8.65 -4.89
C MET A 83 -39.58 -8.87 -5.91
N ALA A 84 -38.57 -8.03 -5.86
CA ALA A 84 -37.35 -8.16 -6.66
C ALA A 84 -36.13 -8.31 -5.74
N ILE A 85 -35.20 -9.15 -6.20
CA ILE A 85 -33.91 -9.34 -5.58
C ILE A 85 -32.87 -8.73 -6.53
N LEU A 86 -32.13 -7.75 -6.04
CA LEU A 86 -31.01 -7.14 -6.73
C LEU A 86 -29.72 -7.51 -6.02
N THR A 87 -28.76 -8.09 -6.74
CA THR A 87 -27.45 -8.47 -6.25
C THR A 87 -26.35 -7.67 -6.94
N GLY A 88 -25.21 -7.54 -6.28
CA GLY A 88 -24.05 -6.85 -6.84
C GLY A 88 -23.03 -6.52 -5.77
N SER A 89 -22.15 -5.56 -6.07
CA SER A 89 -21.16 -5.07 -5.13
C SER A 89 -21.25 -3.55 -4.96
N VAL A 90 -20.89 -3.06 -3.77
CA VAL A 90 -20.95 -1.64 -3.44
C VAL A 90 -19.86 -1.24 -2.45
N PRO A 91 -19.22 -0.05 -2.61
CA PRO A 91 -18.26 0.46 -1.63
C PRO A 91 -18.86 0.60 -0.24
N VAL A 92 -18.12 0.15 0.78
CA VAL A 92 -18.55 0.21 2.19
C VAL A 92 -18.89 1.64 2.62
N ALA A 93 -18.07 2.61 2.20
CA ALA A 93 -18.28 4.02 2.54
C ALA A 93 -19.59 4.56 1.99
N ALA A 94 -19.96 4.21 0.77
CA ALA A 94 -21.12 4.72 0.07
C ALA A 94 -22.45 4.12 0.56
N VAL A 95 -22.45 2.82 0.92
CA VAL A 95 -23.68 2.11 1.33
C VAL A 95 -24.05 2.35 2.80
N ARG A 96 -23.17 3.04 3.53
CA ARG A 96 -23.39 3.32 4.96
C ARG A 96 -24.69 4.10 5.17
N GLY A 97 -25.63 3.48 5.90
CA GLY A 97 -26.94 4.07 6.19
C GLY A 97 -28.03 3.84 5.14
N TYR A 98 -27.71 3.25 3.99
CA TYR A 98 -28.65 3.01 2.90
C TYR A 98 -29.86 2.14 3.31
N GLN A 99 -29.72 1.24 4.31
CA GLN A 99 -30.86 0.49 4.87
C GLN A 99 -32.00 1.41 5.34
N LYS A 100 -31.68 2.60 5.89
CA LYS A 100 -32.70 3.57 6.33
C LYS A 100 -33.48 4.13 5.13
N GLU A 101 -32.78 4.41 4.04
CA GLU A 101 -33.40 4.88 2.81
C GLU A 101 -34.27 3.80 2.17
N VAL A 102 -33.75 2.55 2.10
CA VAL A 102 -34.50 1.38 1.64
C VAL A 102 -35.80 1.24 2.44
N THR A 103 -35.71 1.29 3.76
CA THR A 103 -36.88 1.19 4.65
C THR A 103 -37.88 2.31 4.37
N ALA A 104 -37.40 3.53 4.17
CA ALA A 104 -38.27 4.70 3.93
C ALA A 104 -39.03 4.59 2.60
N TYR A 105 -38.36 4.41 1.46
CA TYR A 105 -39.02 4.39 0.16
C TYR A 105 -39.85 3.13 -0.11
N THR A 106 -39.49 1.99 0.54
CA THR A 106 -40.28 0.76 0.44
C THR A 106 -41.36 0.63 1.50
N LYS A 107 -41.53 1.63 2.37
CA LYS A 107 -42.48 1.60 3.50
C LYS A 107 -42.25 0.37 4.41
N GLY A 108 -41.00 0.07 4.69
CA GLY A 108 -40.59 -1.04 5.58
C GLY A 108 -40.56 -2.41 4.95
N ARG A 109 -40.84 -2.54 3.64
CA ARG A 109 -40.85 -3.85 2.95
C ARG A 109 -39.51 -4.25 2.36
N GLY A 110 -38.54 -3.30 2.25
CA GLY A 110 -37.24 -3.55 1.67
C GLY A 110 -36.17 -3.86 2.72
N ARG A 111 -35.23 -4.70 2.35
CA ARG A 111 -34.08 -5.08 3.18
C ARG A 111 -32.83 -5.20 2.32
N ILE A 112 -31.68 -4.74 2.87
CA ILE A 112 -30.36 -4.97 2.27
C ILE A 112 -29.51 -5.82 3.21
N PHE A 113 -28.89 -6.84 2.66
CA PHE A 113 -27.93 -7.70 3.33
C PHE A 113 -26.56 -7.45 2.68
N CYS A 114 -25.53 -7.26 3.48
CA CYS A 114 -24.18 -7.00 3.02
C CYS A 114 -23.20 -8.01 3.61
N THR A 115 -22.34 -8.55 2.78
CA THR A 115 -21.25 -9.46 3.17
C THR A 115 -19.94 -8.85 2.69
N PHE A 116 -18.92 -8.84 3.52
CA PHE A 116 -17.62 -8.29 3.12
C PHE A 116 -17.00 -9.10 1.98
N ARG A 117 -16.74 -8.42 0.86
CA ARG A 117 -16.14 -9.00 -0.34
C ARG A 117 -14.62 -8.94 -0.30
N GLY A 118 -14.06 -7.85 0.23
CA GLY A 118 -12.62 -7.57 0.18
C GLY A 118 -12.35 -6.13 -0.27
N TYR A 119 -11.13 -5.90 -0.74
CA TYR A 119 -10.69 -4.62 -1.25
C TYR A 119 -10.61 -4.66 -2.77
N VAL A 120 -11.08 -3.60 -3.42
CA VAL A 120 -11.07 -3.42 -4.88
C VAL A 120 -10.49 -2.06 -5.24
N PRO A 121 -9.99 -1.85 -6.48
CA PRO A 121 -9.55 -0.54 -6.92
C PRO A 121 -10.66 0.51 -6.78
N CYS A 122 -10.34 1.63 -6.13
CA CYS A 122 -11.27 2.72 -5.90
C CYS A 122 -11.63 3.40 -7.24
N LYS A 123 -12.92 3.49 -7.57
CA LYS A 123 -13.39 4.02 -8.84
C LYS A 123 -13.18 5.53 -8.98
N ASN A 124 -13.28 6.27 -7.88
CA ASN A 124 -13.06 7.71 -7.82
C ASN A 124 -11.77 8.05 -7.05
N ALA A 125 -10.70 7.27 -7.28
CA ALA A 125 -9.43 7.40 -6.57
C ALA A 125 -8.85 8.82 -6.65
N GLU A 126 -8.93 9.47 -7.82
CA GLU A 126 -8.41 10.82 -8.04
C GLU A 126 -9.09 11.84 -7.12
N GLU A 127 -10.42 11.81 -7.02
CA GLU A 127 -11.18 12.69 -6.15
C GLU A 127 -10.83 12.47 -4.66
N VAL A 128 -10.69 11.20 -4.25
CA VAL A 128 -10.33 10.84 -2.87
C VAL A 128 -8.92 11.30 -2.53
N ILE A 129 -7.97 11.12 -3.44
CA ILE A 129 -6.58 11.56 -3.26
C ILE A 129 -6.52 13.08 -3.15
N GLU A 130 -7.23 13.80 -4.03
CA GLU A 130 -7.29 15.26 -4.01
C GLU A 130 -7.91 15.79 -2.71
N GLN A 131 -9.01 15.18 -2.24
CA GLN A 131 -9.65 15.55 -0.97
C GLN A 131 -8.75 15.33 0.25
N ILE A 132 -7.95 14.25 0.25
CA ILE A 132 -6.99 13.97 1.32
C ILE A 132 -5.85 14.97 1.29
N GLY A 133 -5.39 15.36 0.09
CA GLY A 133 -4.36 16.39 -0.10
C GLY A 133 -3.02 16.04 0.55
N TYR A 134 -2.68 14.76 0.73
CA TYR A 134 -1.42 14.33 1.31
C TYR A 134 -0.25 14.59 0.34
N ASP A 135 0.72 15.35 0.80
CA ASP A 135 1.96 15.63 0.07
C ASP A 135 3.14 14.91 0.73
N PRO A 136 3.64 13.80 0.17
CA PRO A 136 4.71 13.02 0.77
C PRO A 136 6.05 13.74 0.81
N GLU A 137 6.28 14.77 -0.02
CA GLU A 137 7.52 15.55 -0.01
C GLU A 137 7.55 16.57 1.13
N ARG A 138 6.40 16.98 1.63
CA ARG A 138 6.25 17.89 2.77
C ARG A 138 6.11 17.19 4.12
N ASP A 139 6.03 15.88 4.13
CA ASP A 139 5.93 15.08 5.36
C ASP A 139 7.29 15.01 6.06
N LEU A 140 7.49 15.85 7.06
CA LEU A 140 8.73 15.94 7.84
C LEU A 140 8.92 14.73 8.78
N GLU A 141 7.85 14.08 9.20
CA GLU A 141 7.92 12.89 10.05
C GLU A 141 8.31 11.64 9.24
N ASN A 142 7.90 11.61 7.97
CA ASN A 142 8.17 10.51 7.05
C ASN A 142 8.87 10.98 5.76
N PRO A 143 10.07 11.55 5.85
CA PRO A 143 10.73 12.16 4.71
C PRO A 143 11.05 11.15 3.61
N THR A 144 10.80 11.53 2.36
CA THR A 144 11.05 10.70 1.16
C THR A 144 12.48 10.78 0.67
N GLY A 145 13.19 11.87 0.95
CA GLY A 145 14.59 12.06 0.60
C GLY A 145 15.53 11.17 1.41
N SER A 146 16.70 10.89 0.89
CA SER A 146 17.75 10.11 1.54
C SER A 146 18.91 10.99 2.03
N VAL A 147 19.62 10.54 3.08
CA VAL A 147 20.79 11.24 3.59
C VAL A 147 22.04 10.57 3.05
N PHE A 148 22.88 11.37 2.42
CA PHE A 148 24.20 10.99 1.94
C PHE A 148 25.28 11.76 2.66
N CYS A 149 26.49 11.24 2.71
CA CYS A 149 27.62 11.88 3.33
C CYS A 149 28.77 12.01 2.35
N ALA A 150 29.31 13.23 2.19
CA ALA A 150 30.52 13.49 1.44
C ALA A 150 31.43 14.43 2.24
N HIS A 151 32.73 14.12 2.28
CA HIS A 151 33.71 14.93 2.99
C HIS A 151 33.38 15.20 4.47
N GLY A 152 32.70 14.25 5.14
CA GLY A 152 32.30 14.34 6.54
C GLY A 152 31.04 15.18 6.80
N ALA A 153 30.38 15.70 5.77
CA ALA A 153 29.11 16.42 5.88
C ALA A 153 27.93 15.64 5.29
N GLY A 154 26.85 15.55 6.06
CA GLY A 154 25.60 14.97 5.60
C GLY A 154 24.79 15.94 4.74
N PHE A 155 24.18 15.47 3.68
CA PHE A 155 23.25 16.23 2.85
C PHE A 155 22.07 15.38 2.41
N ILE A 156 20.95 16.03 2.09
CA ILE A 156 19.71 15.36 1.68
C ILE A 156 19.67 15.32 0.17
N VAL A 157 19.37 14.13 -0.36
CA VAL A 157 19.11 13.89 -1.78
C VAL A 157 17.65 13.54 -1.96
N SER A 158 16.96 14.20 -2.89
CA SER A 158 15.58 13.94 -3.24
C SER A 158 15.40 12.50 -3.75
N TRP A 159 14.24 11.89 -3.50
CA TRP A 159 13.94 10.50 -3.83
C TRP A 159 14.16 10.14 -5.30
N ASP A 160 13.91 11.07 -6.22
CA ASP A 160 14.08 10.92 -7.67
C ASP A 160 15.55 10.89 -8.11
N LYS A 161 16.45 11.50 -7.30
CA LYS A 161 17.89 11.60 -7.57
C LYS A 161 18.75 10.60 -6.81
N VAL A 162 18.17 9.78 -5.94
CA VAL A 162 18.93 8.82 -5.12
C VAL A 162 19.81 7.91 -5.98
N ARG A 163 19.35 7.51 -7.16
CA ARG A 163 20.11 6.64 -8.07
C ARG A 163 21.45 7.24 -8.53
N GLU A 164 21.55 8.55 -8.62
CA GLU A 164 22.77 9.26 -9.02
C GLU A 164 23.86 9.26 -7.91
N TYR A 165 23.44 9.02 -6.65
CA TYR A 165 24.29 9.08 -5.48
C TYR A 165 24.51 7.74 -4.80
N MET A 166 23.72 6.71 -5.12
CA MET A 166 23.84 5.40 -4.49
C MET A 166 25.15 4.68 -4.87
N HIS A 167 25.71 3.96 -3.93
CA HIS A 167 26.97 3.23 -4.12
C HIS A 167 26.80 1.81 -4.66
N LEU A 168 25.58 1.32 -4.68
CA LEU A 168 25.23 0.00 -5.20
C LEU A 168 24.51 0.15 -6.54
N GLU A 169 24.80 -0.74 -7.46
CA GLU A 169 24.09 -0.80 -8.73
C GLU A 169 22.61 -1.13 -8.51
N SER A 170 21.75 -0.55 -9.34
CA SER A 170 20.32 -0.85 -9.28
C SER A 170 20.07 -2.29 -9.74
N CYS A 171 19.43 -3.09 -8.87
CA CYS A 171 18.93 -4.41 -9.25
C CYS A 171 17.62 -4.35 -10.09
N LEU A 172 17.11 -3.15 -10.35
CA LEU A 172 15.89 -2.89 -11.15
C LEU A 172 16.23 -2.44 -12.57
N ASP A 173 17.39 -2.81 -13.10
CA ASP A 173 17.72 -2.52 -14.49
C ASP A 173 16.75 -3.26 -15.43
N PRO A 174 15.93 -2.53 -16.24
CA PRO A 174 14.97 -3.15 -17.15
C PRO A 174 15.63 -3.97 -18.28
N GLU A 175 16.89 -3.73 -18.57
CA GLU A 175 17.64 -4.49 -19.59
C GLU A 175 18.24 -5.80 -19.07
N ARG A 176 18.24 -6.01 -17.75
CA ARG A 176 18.68 -7.27 -17.16
C ARG A 176 17.62 -8.36 -17.27
N SER A 177 17.99 -9.51 -17.80
CA SER A 177 17.12 -10.70 -17.85
C SER A 177 16.74 -11.17 -16.43
N GLU A 178 15.59 -11.90 -16.31
CA GLU A 178 15.19 -12.47 -15.00
C GLU A 178 16.24 -13.41 -14.42
N GLU A 179 17.00 -14.10 -15.27
CA GLU A 179 18.11 -14.98 -14.86
C GLU A 179 19.27 -14.19 -14.26
N GLU A 180 19.61 -13.03 -14.84
CA GLU A 180 20.62 -12.12 -14.28
C GLU A 180 20.15 -11.44 -13.00
N ARG A 181 18.84 -11.20 -12.84
CA ARG A 181 18.25 -10.68 -11.59
C ARG A 181 18.25 -11.72 -10.46
N ALA A 182 18.11 -12.99 -10.77
CA ALA A 182 18.16 -14.09 -9.81
C ALA A 182 19.60 -14.32 -9.28
N TRP A 183 20.63 -13.78 -9.95
CA TRP A 183 22.04 -14.04 -9.69
C TRP A 183 22.76 -12.96 -8.85
N LEU A 184 22.04 -12.00 -8.33
CA LEU A 184 22.59 -10.82 -7.65
C LEU A 184 23.06 -10.96 -6.19
N PRO A 185 23.59 -12.04 -5.66
CA PRO A 185 24.47 -11.92 -4.51
C PRO A 185 25.85 -12.58 -4.62
N SER A 186 26.19 -13.22 -5.73
CA SER A 186 27.41 -14.04 -5.72
C SER A 186 28.61 -13.48 -6.50
N SER A 187 28.51 -12.29 -7.09
CA SER A 187 29.62 -11.73 -7.89
C SER A 187 30.47 -10.68 -7.16
N ALA A 188 30.27 -10.49 -5.87
CA ALA A 188 31.28 -9.78 -5.09
C ALA A 188 32.54 -10.62 -5.02
N SER A 189 33.71 -10.05 -5.37
CA SER A 189 35.02 -10.71 -5.22
C SER A 189 35.21 -11.15 -3.77
N VAL A 190 36.02 -12.19 -3.53
CA VAL A 190 36.30 -12.71 -2.18
C VAL A 190 36.77 -11.59 -1.24
N GLU A 191 37.51 -10.59 -1.75
CA GLU A 191 37.90 -9.39 -1.01
C GLU A 191 36.76 -8.45 -0.68
N GLU A 192 35.66 -8.42 -1.47
CA GLU A 192 34.45 -7.69 -1.19
C GLU A 192 33.54 -8.46 -0.24
N GLN A 193 33.49 -9.79 -0.29
CA GLN A 193 32.71 -10.62 0.65
C GLN A 193 33.20 -10.49 2.09
N GLU A 194 34.50 -10.27 2.32
CA GLU A 194 35.05 -9.98 3.65
C GLU A 194 34.62 -8.62 4.23
N ARG A 195 34.01 -7.74 3.42
CA ARG A 195 33.50 -6.42 3.85
C ARG A 195 32.01 -6.43 4.18
N TRP A 196 31.28 -7.48 3.82
CA TRP A 196 29.85 -7.58 4.12
C TRP A 196 29.66 -8.04 5.57
N ILE A 197 28.73 -7.38 6.26
CA ILE A 197 28.30 -7.85 7.58
C ILE A 197 27.52 -9.14 7.36
N ASP A 198 27.92 -10.22 8.03
CA ASP A 198 27.20 -11.48 8.07
C ASP A 198 25.79 -11.29 8.64
N THR A 199 24.85 -12.14 8.23
CA THR A 199 23.48 -12.14 8.72
C THR A 199 23.42 -12.27 10.24
N GLU A 200 24.34 -13.06 10.85
CA GLU A 200 24.47 -13.19 12.30
C GLU A 200 24.94 -11.88 12.96
N GLU A 201 25.80 -11.11 12.32
CA GLU A 201 26.28 -9.81 12.80
C GLU A 201 25.19 -8.75 12.72
N ILE A 202 24.36 -8.79 11.66
CA ILE A 202 23.13 -7.96 11.54
C ILE A 202 22.16 -8.29 12.67
N ASP A 203 21.91 -9.57 12.93
CA ASP A 203 21.01 -10.01 14.01
C ASP A 203 21.54 -9.62 15.39
N GLN A 204 22.84 -9.64 15.62
CA GLN A 204 23.44 -9.15 16.86
C GLN A 204 23.29 -7.63 17.03
N ILE A 205 23.47 -6.86 15.98
CA ILE A 205 23.28 -5.40 15.99
C ILE A 205 21.80 -5.06 16.24
N LEU A 206 20.90 -5.74 15.55
CA LEU A 206 19.47 -5.58 15.72
C LEU A 206 19.02 -5.99 17.13
N SER A 207 19.51 -7.10 17.65
CA SER A 207 19.17 -7.56 18.99
C SER A 207 19.61 -6.59 20.08
N LYS A 208 20.82 -6.04 19.98
CA LYS A 208 21.29 -4.99 20.89
C LYS A 208 20.47 -3.72 20.83
N THR A 209 19.97 -3.36 19.65
CA THR A 209 19.22 -2.12 19.43
C THR A 209 17.75 -2.24 19.84
N PHE A 210 17.14 -3.41 19.64
CA PHE A 210 15.71 -3.62 19.90
C PHE A 210 15.39 -4.18 21.29
N TYR A 211 16.33 -4.88 21.93
CA TYR A 211 16.10 -5.51 23.24
C TYR A 211 16.71 -4.75 24.42
N SER A 212 17.56 -3.73 24.18
CA SER A 212 18.09 -2.91 25.29
C SER A 212 17.06 -1.93 25.87
N ASN A 213 15.95 -1.66 25.21
CA ASN A 213 14.88 -0.76 25.68
C ASN A 213 13.76 -1.46 26.46
N LYS A 214 13.97 -2.67 27.00
CA LYS A 214 13.02 -3.36 27.88
C LYS A 214 13.51 -3.48 29.32
N LYS A 215 14.23 -2.50 29.83
CA LYS A 215 14.49 -2.32 31.24
C LYS A 215 14.47 -0.84 31.54
N ASP A 216 13.27 -0.35 31.86
CA ASP A 216 12.92 0.59 32.91
C ASP A 216 11.39 0.70 32.98
#